data_c62a87fdef3267227e65b35b9d1f06aa
#
_entry.id   c62a87fdef3267227e65b35b9d1f06aa
#
_cell.length_a   1.000
_cell.length_b   1.000
_cell.length_c   1.000
_cell.angle_alpha   90.00
_cell.angle_beta   90.00
_cell.angle_gamma   90.00
#
_symmetry.space_group_name_H-M   'P 1'
#
loop_
_entity.id
_entity.type
_entity.pdbx_description
1 polymer ?
#
loop_
_entity_poly.entity_id
_entity_poly.type
_entity_poly.pdbx_seq_one_letter_code
_entity_poly.pdbx_strand_id
1 'polypeptide(L)'
;MQVYGLVGNPVAHSLSPPMHEAAYDACGLDARYVTFEPDVEAIAAAIDGAEALGIDGLNVTIPFKEDALAAVDADDLAARVGAVNTINFAEAGPKGYNTDTDGVRRAFAHHDVGLRGAEAVVVGAGGAGRAAAFALADAGAAVHITNRTAERAETLADAVEGTTDRTVTAGGLDSLSETVPDADVLVNATSVGRESDETPVDATLLHGGLAVLDAVYTPLETRLLRDAEAAGATTIDGAWMLLYQGVEAFEIWTDERAPVSRMNEALRAHL
;
A
#
# COMPACT_ATOMS: atom_id res chain seq x y z
N MET A 1 -7.59 24.98 13.25
CA MET A 1 -6.48 24.00 13.11
C MET A 1 -7.08 22.61 13.00
N GLN A 2 -6.83 21.93 11.90
CA GLN A 2 -7.24 20.53 11.69
C GLN A 2 -6.14 19.59 12.19
N VAL A 3 -6.50 18.38 12.60
CA VAL A 3 -5.56 17.37 13.09
C VAL A 3 -5.78 16.07 12.33
N TYR A 4 -4.75 15.63 11.66
CA TYR A 4 -4.68 14.33 11.00
C TYR A 4 -3.58 13.49 11.63
N GLY A 5 -3.56 12.21 11.35
CA GLY A 5 -2.49 11.39 11.90
C GLY A 5 -2.34 10.01 11.32
N LEU A 6 -1.34 9.30 11.82
CA LEU A 6 -1.08 7.90 11.53
C LEU A 6 -1.23 7.10 12.81
N VAL A 7 -2.05 6.07 12.78
CA VAL A 7 -2.15 5.07 13.84
C VAL A 7 -1.53 3.75 13.39
N GLY A 8 -0.62 3.22 14.19
CA GLY A 8 0.10 1.96 13.95
C GLY A 8 1.01 1.63 15.12
N ASN A 9 1.64 0.46 15.12
CA ASN A 9 2.58 0.09 16.18
C ASN A 9 3.63 -0.89 15.64
N PRO A 10 4.90 -0.42 15.44
CA PRO A 10 5.43 0.93 15.66
C PRO A 10 5.19 1.89 14.47
N VAL A 11 5.19 3.21 14.71
CA VAL A 11 5.10 4.26 13.66
C VAL A 11 6.13 5.38 13.78
N ALA A 12 7.03 5.32 14.76
CA ALA A 12 8.03 6.35 15.03
C ALA A 12 8.93 6.73 13.82
N HIS A 13 9.10 5.80 12.87
CA HIS A 13 9.94 5.99 11.67
C HIS A 13 9.13 6.22 10.40
N SER A 14 7.83 6.53 10.53
CA SER A 14 6.99 6.79 9.36
C SER A 14 7.38 8.09 8.66
N LEU A 15 7.33 8.06 7.34
CA LEU A 15 7.57 9.23 6.48
C LEU A 15 6.26 9.94 6.08
N SER A 16 5.12 9.47 6.56
CA SER A 16 3.84 10.16 6.34
C SER A 16 3.79 11.57 6.95
N PRO A 17 4.29 11.83 8.18
CA PRO A 17 4.26 13.17 8.75
C PRO A 17 4.94 14.25 7.88
N PRO A 18 6.22 14.15 7.48
CA PRO A 18 6.86 15.18 6.67
C PRO A 18 6.18 15.36 5.30
N MET A 19 5.65 14.29 4.72
CA MET A 19 4.95 14.32 3.44
C MET A 19 3.64 15.12 3.53
N HIS A 20 2.80 14.84 4.53
CA HIS A 20 1.51 15.53 4.74
C HIS A 20 1.69 16.97 5.23
N GLU A 21 2.62 17.23 6.16
CA GLU A 21 2.94 18.58 6.62
C GLU A 21 3.36 19.49 5.46
N ALA A 22 4.18 18.98 4.53
CA ALA A 22 4.56 19.72 3.33
C ALA A 22 3.37 20.00 2.41
N ALA A 23 2.37 19.12 2.36
CA ALA A 23 1.15 19.35 1.60
C ALA A 23 0.29 20.44 2.24
N TYR A 24 0.11 20.42 3.56
CA TYR A 24 -0.64 21.44 4.29
C TYR A 24 -0.01 22.80 4.12
N ASP A 25 1.32 22.92 4.27
CA ASP A 25 2.06 24.17 4.08
C ASP A 25 1.90 24.70 2.65
N ALA A 26 1.97 23.83 1.64
CA ALA A 26 1.84 24.22 0.24
C ALA A 26 0.43 24.71 -0.14
N CYS A 27 -0.61 24.15 0.51
CA CYS A 27 -1.99 24.56 0.33
C CYS A 27 -2.43 25.68 1.30
N GLY A 28 -1.58 26.08 2.24
CA GLY A 28 -1.91 27.11 3.24
C GLY A 28 -2.95 26.64 4.26
N LEU A 29 -3.04 25.32 4.51
CA LEU A 29 -3.96 24.72 5.47
C LEU A 29 -3.40 24.83 6.90
N ASP A 30 -4.24 25.28 7.83
CA ASP A 30 -3.93 25.26 9.27
C ASP A 30 -4.18 23.85 9.83
N ALA A 31 -3.29 22.91 9.48
CA ALA A 31 -3.39 21.50 9.83
C ALA A 31 -2.09 20.95 10.41
N ARG A 32 -2.18 19.81 11.13
CA ARG A 32 -1.03 19.07 11.67
C ARG A 32 -1.22 17.58 11.45
N TYR A 33 -0.09 16.89 11.25
CA TYR A 33 -0.07 15.44 11.12
C TYR A 33 0.78 14.82 12.23
N VAL A 34 0.16 13.97 13.06
CA VAL A 34 0.77 13.38 14.25
C VAL A 34 0.73 11.84 14.20
N THR A 35 1.52 11.18 15.04
CA THR A 35 1.56 9.70 15.10
C THR A 35 1.01 9.21 16.43
N PHE A 36 0.30 8.07 16.40
CA PHE A 36 -0.29 7.43 17.55
C PHE A 36 0.09 5.94 17.56
N GLU A 37 0.53 5.45 18.72
CA GLU A 37 0.93 4.04 18.94
C GLU A 37 0.06 3.41 20.03
N PRO A 38 -1.21 3.06 19.77
CA PRO A 38 -2.03 2.36 20.75
C PRO A 38 -1.53 0.91 20.95
N ASP A 39 -1.93 0.31 22.08
CA ASP A 39 -1.77 -1.13 22.27
C ASP A 39 -2.52 -1.92 21.16
N VAL A 40 -2.02 -3.11 20.83
CA VAL A 40 -2.52 -3.89 19.67
C VAL A 40 -4.01 -4.20 19.78
N GLU A 41 -4.53 -4.43 20.99
CA GLU A 41 -5.95 -4.71 21.21
C GLU A 41 -6.82 -3.44 21.35
N ALA A 42 -6.23 -2.24 21.25
CA ALA A 42 -6.92 -0.98 21.57
C ALA A 42 -7.36 -0.17 20.33
N ILE A 43 -7.25 -0.71 19.11
CA ILE A 43 -7.50 0.06 17.89
C ILE A 43 -8.93 0.64 17.82
N ALA A 44 -9.95 -0.12 18.17
CA ALA A 44 -11.34 0.36 18.17
C ALA A 44 -11.52 1.53 19.15
N ALA A 45 -10.99 1.40 20.38
CA ALA A 45 -11.04 2.47 21.38
C ALA A 45 -10.21 3.69 20.95
N ALA A 46 -9.13 3.50 20.20
CA ALA A 46 -8.32 4.59 19.64
C ALA A 46 -9.08 5.37 18.56
N ILE A 47 -9.84 4.67 17.70
CA ILE A 47 -10.70 5.29 16.66
C ILE A 47 -11.84 6.08 17.31
N ASP A 48 -12.57 5.48 18.29
CA ASP A 48 -13.62 6.17 19.05
C ASP A 48 -13.07 7.40 19.78
N GLY A 49 -11.88 7.26 20.37
CA GLY A 49 -11.19 8.36 21.05
C GLY A 49 -10.77 9.48 20.10
N ALA A 50 -10.32 9.17 18.91
CA ALA A 50 -9.96 10.14 17.88
C ALA A 50 -11.18 10.96 17.43
N GLU A 51 -12.31 10.31 17.18
CA GLU A 51 -13.57 10.99 16.87
C GLU A 51 -14.00 11.91 18.03
N ALA A 52 -13.97 11.40 19.27
CA ALA A 52 -14.35 12.16 20.47
C ALA A 52 -13.43 13.37 20.74
N LEU A 53 -12.17 13.31 20.32
CA LEU A 53 -11.18 14.39 20.43
C LEU A 53 -11.28 15.40 19.28
N GLY A 54 -12.10 15.14 18.25
CA GLY A 54 -12.23 15.99 17.08
C GLY A 54 -11.03 15.93 16.15
N ILE A 55 -10.40 14.77 16.02
CA ILE A 55 -9.41 14.49 14.97
C ILE A 55 -10.16 14.39 13.65
N ASP A 56 -9.63 15.02 12.60
CA ASP A 56 -10.32 15.13 11.30
C ASP A 56 -10.11 13.88 10.44
N GLY A 57 -8.98 13.18 10.56
CA GLY A 57 -8.72 11.95 9.83
C GLY A 57 -7.50 11.18 10.32
N LEU A 58 -7.49 9.87 10.04
CA LEU A 58 -6.37 8.99 10.39
C LEU A 58 -5.97 8.11 9.20
N ASN A 59 -4.68 8.00 8.95
CA ASN A 59 -4.15 6.82 8.28
C ASN A 59 -3.98 5.69 9.30
N VAL A 60 -4.16 4.46 8.83
CA VAL A 60 -3.98 3.24 9.61
C VAL A 60 -2.91 2.38 8.96
N THR A 61 -1.93 1.92 9.75
CA THR A 61 -0.91 1.00 9.27
C THR A 61 -0.79 -0.25 10.15
N ILE A 62 0.22 -1.05 9.93
CA ILE A 62 0.47 -2.30 10.65
C ILE A 62 0.45 -2.06 12.17
N PRO A 63 -0.21 -2.95 12.94
CA PRO A 63 -0.90 -4.16 12.50
C PRO A 63 -2.41 -4.01 12.26
N PHE A 64 -2.96 -2.81 12.27
CA PHE A 64 -4.36 -2.48 12.55
C PHE A 64 -5.31 -2.43 11.34
N LYS A 65 -4.82 -2.54 10.09
CA LYS A 65 -5.65 -2.28 8.88
C LYS A 65 -6.88 -3.20 8.75
N GLU A 66 -6.76 -4.46 9.15
CA GLU A 66 -7.85 -5.43 9.13
C GLU A 66 -8.81 -5.20 10.30
N ASP A 67 -8.29 -4.93 11.50
CA ASP A 67 -9.11 -4.70 12.70
C ASP A 67 -9.86 -3.36 12.64
N ALA A 68 -9.29 -2.34 12.02
CA ALA A 68 -9.92 -1.05 11.82
C ALA A 68 -11.19 -1.14 10.96
N LEU A 69 -11.28 -2.13 10.06
CA LEU A 69 -12.47 -2.36 9.22
C LEU A 69 -13.75 -2.56 10.07
N ALA A 70 -13.63 -3.23 11.21
CA ALA A 70 -14.78 -3.50 12.08
C ALA A 70 -15.23 -2.27 12.91
N ALA A 71 -14.41 -1.22 12.96
CA ALA A 71 -14.64 -0.02 13.78
C ALA A 71 -15.13 1.19 12.96
N VAL A 72 -15.33 1.05 11.65
CA VAL A 72 -15.70 2.14 10.75
C VAL A 72 -16.79 1.73 9.76
N ASP A 73 -17.47 2.70 9.16
CA ASP A 73 -18.29 2.49 7.96
C ASP A 73 -17.38 2.48 6.74
N ALA A 74 -17.00 1.28 6.30
CA ALA A 74 -16.08 1.11 5.18
C ALA A 74 -16.78 1.35 3.84
N ASP A 75 -16.07 2.02 2.91
CA ASP A 75 -16.53 2.11 1.53
C ASP A 75 -16.48 0.73 0.83
N ASP A 76 -17.08 0.65 -0.36
CA ASP A 76 -17.18 -0.61 -1.11
C ASP A 76 -15.80 -1.23 -1.42
N LEU A 77 -14.78 -0.41 -1.67
CA LEU A 77 -13.44 -0.88 -1.97
C LEU A 77 -12.74 -1.42 -0.72
N ALA A 78 -12.75 -0.66 0.38
CA ALA A 78 -12.16 -1.10 1.64
C ALA A 78 -12.83 -2.36 2.18
N ALA A 79 -14.16 -2.48 2.04
CA ALA A 79 -14.92 -3.67 2.41
C ALA A 79 -14.53 -4.89 1.56
N ARG A 80 -14.36 -4.75 0.23
CA ARG A 80 -13.88 -5.81 -0.66
C ARG A 80 -12.44 -6.22 -0.34
N VAL A 81 -11.56 -5.24 -0.18
CA VAL A 81 -10.15 -5.46 0.20
C VAL A 81 -10.06 -6.12 1.57
N GLY A 82 -11.01 -5.88 2.47
CA GLY A 82 -11.00 -6.39 3.84
C GLY A 82 -9.98 -5.68 4.74
N ALA A 83 -9.63 -4.42 4.42
CA ALA A 83 -8.67 -3.62 5.18
C ALA A 83 -8.89 -2.13 4.95
N VAL A 84 -8.78 -1.34 6.02
CA VAL A 84 -8.85 0.12 6.03
C VAL A 84 -7.46 0.68 6.32
N ASN A 85 -6.98 1.62 5.50
CA ASN A 85 -5.75 2.36 5.76
C ASN A 85 -5.96 3.88 5.89
N THR A 86 -7.20 4.36 5.69
CA THR A 86 -7.54 5.79 5.79
C THR A 86 -8.93 5.92 6.39
N ILE A 87 -9.07 6.78 7.40
CA ILE A 87 -10.35 7.08 8.07
C ILE A 87 -10.61 8.57 7.94
N ASN A 88 -11.83 8.95 7.57
CA ASN A 88 -12.32 10.33 7.57
C ASN A 88 -13.42 10.47 8.63
N PHE A 89 -13.28 11.46 9.53
CA PHE A 89 -14.24 11.76 10.59
C PHE A 89 -15.17 12.95 10.25
N ALA A 90 -15.05 13.55 9.06
CA ALA A 90 -15.85 14.71 8.68
C ALA A 90 -17.32 14.40 8.40
N GLU A 91 -17.68 13.13 8.25
CA GLU A 91 -19.05 12.67 8.00
C GLU A 91 -19.77 12.26 9.30
N ALA A 92 -20.98 11.74 9.19
CA ALA A 92 -21.78 11.30 10.34
C ALA A 92 -21.26 9.97 10.91
N GLY A 93 -20.01 9.95 11.36
CA GLY A 93 -19.28 8.82 11.89
C GLY A 93 -18.01 8.52 11.08
N PRO A 94 -17.13 7.65 11.63
CA PRO A 94 -15.84 7.31 10.99
C PRO A 94 -16.06 6.51 9.70
N LYS A 95 -15.67 7.08 8.55
CA LYS A 95 -15.72 6.41 7.25
C LYS A 95 -14.36 5.90 6.86
N GLY A 96 -14.28 4.61 6.47
CA GLY A 96 -13.05 3.91 6.17
C GLY A 96 -12.82 3.71 4.67
N TYR A 97 -11.56 3.88 4.24
CA TYR A 97 -11.11 3.74 2.85
C TYR A 97 -9.85 2.89 2.76
N ASN A 98 -9.57 2.39 1.54
CA ASN A 98 -8.29 1.76 1.24
C ASN A 98 -7.56 2.50 0.12
N THR A 99 -6.71 3.44 0.48
CA THR A 99 -5.90 4.24 -0.47
C THR A 99 -4.63 3.53 -0.92
N ASP A 100 -4.26 2.39 -0.32
CA ASP A 100 -3.11 1.60 -0.77
C ASP A 100 -3.31 1.06 -2.20
N THR A 101 -4.55 0.73 -2.59
CA THR A 101 -4.88 0.29 -3.94
C THR A 101 -4.56 1.36 -4.98
N ASP A 102 -4.90 2.61 -4.70
CA ASP A 102 -4.54 3.75 -5.53
C ASP A 102 -3.03 4.01 -5.51
N GLY A 103 -2.39 3.81 -4.37
CA GLY A 103 -0.93 3.84 -4.23
C GLY A 103 -0.24 2.91 -5.22
N VAL A 104 -0.66 1.65 -5.28
CA VAL A 104 -0.13 0.67 -6.24
C VAL A 104 -0.43 1.07 -7.68
N ARG A 105 -1.69 1.33 -8.01
CA ARG A 105 -2.12 1.65 -9.38
C ARG A 105 -1.42 2.89 -9.93
N ARG A 106 -1.31 3.96 -9.12
CA ARG A 106 -0.67 5.23 -9.52
C ARG A 106 0.85 5.12 -9.59
N ALA A 107 1.48 4.25 -8.79
CA ALA A 107 2.91 3.98 -8.89
C ALA A 107 3.27 3.35 -10.24
N PHE A 108 2.52 2.35 -10.71
CA PHE A 108 2.70 1.78 -12.03
C PHE A 108 2.39 2.79 -13.16
N ALA A 109 1.31 3.53 -13.05
CA ALA A 109 0.95 4.55 -14.04
C ALA A 109 2.01 5.67 -14.17
N HIS A 110 2.68 6.04 -13.07
CA HIS A 110 3.77 7.02 -13.07
C HIS A 110 4.99 6.57 -13.89
N HIS A 111 5.19 5.25 -14.00
CA HIS A 111 6.28 4.64 -14.76
C HIS A 111 5.83 4.13 -16.14
N ASP A 112 4.67 4.60 -16.63
CA ASP A 112 4.09 4.21 -17.93
C ASP A 112 3.86 2.68 -18.07
N VAL A 113 3.68 1.95 -16.97
CA VAL A 113 3.41 0.51 -16.95
C VAL A 113 1.90 0.24 -17.07
N GLY A 114 1.51 -0.42 -18.17
CA GLY A 114 0.12 -0.82 -18.42
C GLY A 114 -0.23 -2.11 -17.66
N LEU A 115 -1.34 -2.11 -16.93
CA LEU A 115 -1.78 -3.26 -16.12
C LEU A 115 -2.85 -4.11 -16.84
N ARG A 116 -3.56 -3.56 -17.79
CA ARG A 116 -4.66 -4.27 -18.48
C ARG A 116 -4.15 -5.43 -19.32
N GLY A 117 -4.54 -6.64 -18.97
CA GLY A 117 -4.15 -7.89 -19.63
C GLY A 117 -2.74 -8.35 -19.28
N ALA A 118 -2.10 -7.74 -18.28
CA ALA A 118 -0.80 -8.16 -17.76
C ALA A 118 -0.93 -9.44 -16.92
N GLU A 119 0.13 -10.23 -16.91
CA GLU A 119 0.34 -11.32 -15.96
C GLU A 119 1.11 -10.74 -14.76
N ALA A 120 0.50 -10.76 -13.59
CA ALA A 120 1.02 -10.12 -12.39
C ALA A 120 1.29 -11.12 -11.26
N VAL A 121 2.43 -11.01 -10.61
CA VAL A 121 2.79 -11.80 -9.43
C VAL A 121 2.87 -10.89 -8.21
N VAL A 122 2.15 -11.25 -7.14
CA VAL A 122 2.18 -10.56 -5.85
C VAL A 122 2.81 -11.46 -4.81
N VAL A 123 3.92 -11.03 -4.22
CA VAL A 123 4.61 -11.73 -3.14
C VAL A 123 4.17 -11.14 -1.81
N GLY A 124 3.41 -11.90 -1.04
CA GLY A 124 2.86 -11.52 0.26
C GLY A 124 1.34 -11.37 0.25
N ALA A 125 0.69 -11.86 1.32
CA ALA A 125 -0.75 -11.84 1.51
C ALA A 125 -1.17 -11.07 2.79
N GLY A 126 -0.40 -10.05 3.19
CA GLY A 126 -0.75 -9.09 4.24
C GLY A 126 -1.48 -7.88 3.67
N GLY A 127 -1.68 -6.82 4.47
CA GLY A 127 -2.44 -5.63 4.06
C GLY A 127 -1.97 -5.00 2.74
N ALA A 128 -0.65 -4.86 2.52
CA ALA A 128 -0.11 -4.36 1.26
C ALA A 128 -0.33 -5.34 0.09
N GLY A 129 -0.18 -6.66 0.34
CA GLY A 129 -0.45 -7.70 -0.67
C GLY A 129 -1.91 -7.75 -1.07
N ARG A 130 -2.83 -7.59 -0.11
CA ARG A 130 -4.26 -7.46 -0.39
C ARG A 130 -4.53 -6.27 -1.32
N ALA A 131 -4.05 -5.09 -0.93
CA ALA A 131 -4.22 -3.88 -1.74
C ALA A 131 -3.64 -4.04 -3.15
N ALA A 132 -2.44 -4.63 -3.29
CA ALA A 132 -1.82 -4.88 -4.59
C ALA A 132 -2.63 -5.86 -5.44
N ALA A 133 -3.09 -6.98 -4.86
CA ALA A 133 -3.87 -7.99 -5.60
C ALA A 133 -5.19 -7.41 -6.12
N PHE A 134 -5.94 -6.69 -5.29
CA PHE A 134 -7.17 -6.01 -5.72
C PHE A 134 -6.89 -4.92 -6.76
N ALA A 135 -5.87 -4.07 -6.56
CA ALA A 135 -5.52 -3.01 -7.50
C ALA A 135 -5.18 -3.53 -8.89
N LEU A 136 -4.40 -4.62 -8.97
CA LEU A 136 -3.99 -5.25 -10.22
C LEU A 136 -5.17 -5.95 -10.91
N ALA A 137 -5.97 -6.71 -10.18
CA ALA A 137 -7.16 -7.38 -10.72
C ALA A 137 -8.19 -6.37 -11.24
N ASP A 138 -8.49 -5.31 -10.49
CA ASP A 138 -9.41 -4.22 -10.89
C ASP A 138 -8.88 -3.46 -12.11
N ALA A 139 -7.55 -3.34 -12.27
CA ALA A 139 -6.92 -2.76 -13.45
C ALA A 139 -6.95 -3.71 -14.67
N GLY A 140 -7.34 -4.96 -14.48
CA GLY A 140 -7.54 -5.94 -15.54
C GLY A 140 -6.37 -6.89 -15.78
N ALA A 141 -5.45 -7.04 -14.81
CA ALA A 141 -4.42 -8.07 -14.83
C ALA A 141 -4.97 -9.45 -14.41
N ALA A 142 -4.34 -10.52 -14.88
CA ALA A 142 -4.40 -11.82 -14.22
C ALA A 142 -3.39 -11.81 -13.06
N VAL A 143 -3.77 -12.35 -11.91
CA VAL A 143 -2.96 -12.20 -10.69
C VAL A 143 -2.59 -13.56 -10.10
N HIS A 144 -1.30 -13.79 -9.89
CA HIS A 144 -0.82 -14.90 -9.08
C HIS A 144 -0.34 -14.37 -7.72
N ILE A 145 -0.91 -14.88 -6.64
CA ILE A 145 -0.57 -14.48 -5.28
C ILE A 145 0.29 -15.58 -4.65
N THR A 146 1.47 -15.21 -4.16
CA THR A 146 2.34 -16.15 -3.46
C THR A 146 2.66 -15.66 -2.05
N ASN A 147 2.73 -16.60 -1.10
CA ASN A 147 3.05 -16.27 0.28
C ASN A 147 3.77 -17.45 0.95
N ARG A 148 4.60 -17.15 1.96
CA ARG A 148 5.30 -18.17 2.77
C ARG A 148 4.32 -19.23 3.35
N THR A 149 3.12 -18.81 3.74
CA THR A 149 2.01 -19.68 4.14
C THR A 149 1.02 -19.69 2.98
N ALA A 150 1.01 -20.77 2.18
CA ALA A 150 0.22 -20.86 0.95
C ALA A 150 -1.29 -20.65 1.20
N GLU A 151 -1.82 -21.14 2.30
CA GLU A 151 -3.24 -20.98 2.65
C GLU A 151 -3.68 -19.52 2.78
N ARG A 152 -2.75 -18.61 3.15
CA ARG A 152 -3.05 -17.16 3.19
C ARG A 152 -3.14 -16.59 1.79
N ALA A 153 -2.32 -17.08 0.86
CA ALA A 153 -2.39 -16.67 -0.54
C ALA A 153 -3.69 -17.21 -1.19
N GLU A 154 -4.07 -18.44 -0.91
CA GLU A 154 -5.32 -19.05 -1.37
C GLU A 154 -6.54 -18.29 -0.87
N THR A 155 -6.59 -17.98 0.44
CA THR A 155 -7.67 -17.18 1.03
C THR A 155 -7.79 -15.79 0.37
N LEU A 156 -6.66 -15.15 0.06
CA LEU A 156 -6.67 -13.86 -0.62
C LEU A 156 -7.10 -14.01 -2.09
N ALA A 157 -6.65 -15.04 -2.78
CA ALA A 157 -7.04 -15.31 -4.16
C ALA A 157 -8.55 -15.51 -4.28
N ASP A 158 -9.14 -16.33 -3.41
CA ASP A 158 -10.60 -16.55 -3.36
C ASP A 158 -11.36 -15.23 -3.14
N ALA A 159 -10.85 -14.37 -2.26
CA ALA A 159 -11.47 -13.07 -1.99
C ALA A 159 -11.41 -12.13 -3.20
N VAL A 160 -10.30 -12.11 -3.94
CA VAL A 160 -10.13 -11.28 -5.15
C VAL A 160 -10.98 -11.86 -6.29
N GLU A 161 -10.92 -13.17 -6.55
CA GLU A 161 -11.67 -13.84 -7.63
C GLU A 161 -13.18 -13.63 -7.49
N GLY A 162 -13.70 -13.64 -6.26
CA GLY A 162 -15.11 -13.38 -5.98
C GLY A 162 -15.62 -11.98 -6.40
N THR A 163 -14.70 -11.05 -6.75
CA THR A 163 -15.03 -9.66 -7.09
C THR A 163 -14.61 -9.23 -8.50
N THR A 164 -13.98 -10.10 -9.27
CA THR A 164 -13.46 -9.80 -10.62
C THR A 164 -13.74 -10.93 -11.58
N ASP A 165 -13.82 -10.63 -12.88
CA ASP A 165 -13.87 -11.63 -13.98
C ASP A 165 -12.45 -12.08 -14.42
N ARG A 166 -11.41 -11.73 -13.65
CA ARG A 166 -10.03 -12.06 -13.99
C ARG A 166 -9.59 -13.36 -13.32
N THR A 167 -8.64 -14.02 -13.96
CA THR A 167 -7.99 -15.20 -13.36
C THR A 167 -7.16 -14.78 -12.17
N VAL A 168 -7.42 -15.41 -11.03
CA VAL A 168 -6.63 -15.25 -9.81
C VAL A 168 -6.19 -16.63 -9.36
N THR A 169 -4.90 -16.79 -9.14
CA THR A 169 -4.32 -18.05 -8.68
C THR A 169 -3.45 -17.83 -7.45
N ALA A 170 -3.15 -18.89 -6.71
CA ALA A 170 -2.32 -18.77 -5.52
C ALA A 170 -1.35 -19.96 -5.37
N GLY A 171 -0.29 -19.72 -4.58
CA GLY A 171 0.66 -20.78 -4.24
C GLY A 171 1.62 -20.42 -3.12
N GLY A 172 2.51 -21.35 -2.81
CA GLY A 172 3.67 -21.14 -1.95
C GLY A 172 4.79 -20.39 -2.69
N LEU A 173 5.89 -20.07 -1.99
CA LEU A 173 7.06 -19.39 -2.60
C LEU A 173 7.73 -20.23 -3.70
N ASP A 174 7.54 -21.51 -3.72
CA ASP A 174 8.02 -22.43 -4.77
C ASP A 174 7.37 -22.16 -6.12
N SER A 175 6.15 -21.62 -6.17
CA SER A 175 5.46 -21.25 -7.41
C SER A 175 6.14 -20.10 -8.17
N LEU A 176 6.99 -19.30 -7.51
CA LEU A 176 7.72 -18.19 -8.13
C LEU A 176 8.58 -18.64 -9.33
N SER A 177 9.16 -19.85 -9.26
CA SER A 177 9.98 -20.38 -10.34
C SER A 177 9.21 -20.64 -11.65
N GLU A 178 7.90 -20.80 -11.56
CA GLU A 178 7.02 -21.05 -12.70
C GLU A 178 6.30 -19.77 -13.15
N THR A 179 6.03 -18.85 -12.22
CA THR A 179 5.17 -17.69 -12.50
C THR A 179 5.94 -16.41 -12.84
N VAL A 180 7.09 -16.16 -12.21
CA VAL A 180 7.87 -14.92 -12.47
C VAL A 180 8.45 -14.86 -13.88
N PRO A 181 8.96 -15.96 -14.50
CA PRO A 181 9.53 -15.90 -15.84
C PRO A 181 8.55 -15.45 -16.93
N ASP A 182 7.25 -15.66 -16.75
CA ASP A 182 6.19 -15.30 -17.70
C ASP A 182 5.40 -14.05 -17.26
N ALA A 183 5.79 -13.39 -16.17
CA ALA A 183 5.09 -12.24 -15.63
C ALA A 183 5.48 -10.92 -16.34
N ASP A 184 4.53 -9.99 -16.46
CA ASP A 184 4.78 -8.61 -16.86
C ASP A 184 5.02 -7.71 -15.64
N VAL A 185 4.42 -8.07 -14.49
CA VAL A 185 4.43 -7.28 -13.25
C VAL A 185 4.77 -8.16 -12.04
N LEU A 186 5.67 -7.68 -11.20
CA LEU A 186 6.02 -8.28 -9.91
C LEU A 186 5.86 -7.23 -8.80
N VAL A 187 5.14 -7.59 -7.73
CA VAL A 187 5.02 -6.75 -6.54
C VAL A 187 5.56 -7.50 -5.32
N ASN A 188 6.61 -6.97 -4.70
CA ASN A 188 6.99 -7.39 -3.34
C ASN A 188 6.16 -6.61 -2.33
N ALA A 189 5.20 -7.26 -1.69
CA ALA A 189 4.37 -6.72 -0.63
C ALA A 189 4.71 -7.31 0.76
N THR A 190 5.94 -7.81 0.91
CA THR A 190 6.50 -8.32 2.17
C THR A 190 7.45 -7.31 2.79
N SER A 191 7.96 -7.60 3.98
CA SER A 191 9.04 -6.83 4.62
C SER A 191 10.44 -7.32 4.26
N VAL A 192 10.58 -8.31 3.39
CA VAL A 192 11.89 -8.83 2.96
C VAL A 192 12.65 -7.75 2.19
N GLY A 193 13.88 -7.51 2.56
CA GLY A 193 14.70 -6.43 2.01
C GLY A 193 14.72 -5.14 2.86
N ARG A 194 13.89 -5.05 3.92
CA ARG A 194 13.83 -3.87 4.79
C ARG A 194 15.00 -3.79 5.78
N GLU A 195 15.32 -4.89 6.44
CA GLU A 195 16.33 -4.94 7.52
C GLU A 195 17.55 -5.80 7.15
N SER A 196 17.51 -6.43 5.99
CA SER A 196 18.58 -7.30 5.50
C SER A 196 18.73 -7.17 3.99
N ASP A 197 19.88 -7.64 3.45
CA ASP A 197 20.11 -7.72 2.01
C ASP A 197 19.51 -9.01 1.40
N GLU A 198 18.35 -9.42 1.88
CA GLU A 198 17.60 -10.55 1.35
C GLU A 198 16.62 -10.10 0.25
N THR A 199 16.27 -11.03 -0.61
CA THR A 199 15.25 -10.82 -1.65
C THR A 199 14.21 -11.93 -1.62
N PRO A 200 12.93 -11.63 -1.82
CA PRO A 200 11.89 -12.66 -1.85
C PRO A 200 11.88 -13.47 -3.15
N VAL A 201 12.59 -13.01 -4.19
CA VAL A 201 12.61 -13.63 -5.52
C VAL A 201 14.06 -13.86 -5.94
N ASP A 202 14.35 -15.05 -6.47
CA ASP A 202 15.68 -15.36 -7.02
C ASP A 202 15.98 -14.48 -8.24
N ALA A 203 17.15 -13.86 -8.27
CA ALA A 203 17.59 -12.98 -9.37
C ALA A 203 17.57 -13.66 -10.75
N THR A 204 17.73 -14.98 -10.81
CA THR A 204 17.70 -15.74 -12.06
C THR A 204 16.31 -15.83 -12.71
N LEU A 205 15.26 -15.48 -11.98
CA LEU A 205 13.87 -15.43 -12.49
C LEU A 205 13.52 -14.06 -13.08
N LEU A 206 14.30 -13.02 -12.78
CA LEU A 206 14.04 -11.66 -13.23
C LEU A 206 14.49 -11.46 -14.68
N HIS A 207 13.76 -10.63 -15.44
CA HIS A 207 14.02 -10.38 -16.86
C HIS A 207 13.64 -8.96 -17.29
N GLY A 208 14.16 -8.53 -18.44
CA GLY A 208 13.99 -7.16 -18.93
C GLY A 208 12.57 -6.75 -19.36
N GLY A 209 11.62 -7.68 -19.44
CA GLY A 209 10.22 -7.40 -19.71
C GLY A 209 9.38 -7.11 -18.48
N LEU A 210 9.97 -7.29 -17.28
CA LEU A 210 9.27 -7.20 -16.01
C LEU A 210 9.21 -5.75 -15.50
N ALA A 211 8.11 -5.37 -14.88
CA ALA A 211 8.02 -4.17 -14.04
C ALA A 211 7.91 -4.60 -12.58
N VAL A 212 8.86 -4.17 -11.75
CA VAL A 212 8.97 -4.59 -10.34
C VAL A 212 8.68 -3.44 -9.41
N LEU A 213 7.61 -3.55 -8.62
CA LEU A 213 7.31 -2.68 -7.49
C LEU A 213 7.73 -3.37 -6.20
N ASP A 214 8.61 -2.73 -5.43
CA ASP A 214 8.92 -3.16 -4.07
C ASP A 214 8.23 -2.23 -3.06
N ALA A 215 7.31 -2.73 -2.24
CA ALA A 215 6.64 -1.92 -1.23
C ALA A 215 7.57 -1.49 -0.08
N VAL A 216 8.77 -2.06 0.02
CA VAL A 216 9.82 -1.57 0.92
C VAL A 216 10.34 -0.23 0.39
N TYR A 217 10.34 0.81 1.25
CA TYR A 217 10.83 2.14 0.92
C TYR A 217 12.06 2.57 1.76
N THR A 218 12.48 1.73 2.68
CA THR A 218 13.72 1.93 3.45
C THR A 218 14.44 0.58 3.58
N PRO A 219 15.56 0.40 2.85
CA PRO A 219 16.17 1.30 1.87
C PRO A 219 15.33 1.44 0.59
N LEU A 220 15.54 2.52 -0.20
CA LEU A 220 14.91 2.67 -1.53
C LEU A 220 15.41 1.62 -2.53
N GLU A 221 16.71 1.36 -2.53
CA GLU A 221 17.36 0.39 -3.40
C GLU A 221 17.51 -0.94 -2.66
N THR A 222 16.44 -1.72 -2.59
CA THR A 222 16.46 -3.06 -2.03
C THR A 222 17.28 -4.02 -2.91
N ARG A 223 17.62 -5.19 -2.39
CA ARG A 223 18.29 -6.23 -3.19
C ARG A 223 17.44 -6.63 -4.39
N LEU A 224 16.12 -6.75 -4.21
CA LEU A 224 15.20 -7.07 -5.30
C LEU A 224 15.28 -6.05 -6.44
N LEU A 225 15.23 -4.74 -6.13
CA LEU A 225 15.27 -3.70 -7.15
C LEU A 225 16.63 -3.65 -7.86
N ARG A 226 17.75 -3.83 -7.15
CA ARG A 226 19.08 -3.91 -7.77
C ARG A 226 19.20 -5.10 -8.73
N ASP A 227 18.72 -6.27 -8.32
CA ASP A 227 18.75 -7.48 -9.14
C ASP A 227 17.82 -7.32 -10.37
N ALA A 228 16.65 -6.69 -10.21
CA ALA A 228 15.71 -6.38 -11.28
C ALA A 228 16.31 -5.39 -12.30
N GLU A 229 16.95 -4.31 -11.83
CA GLU A 229 17.64 -3.34 -12.70
C GLU A 229 18.77 -4.02 -13.50
N ALA A 230 19.55 -4.88 -12.84
CA ALA A 230 20.60 -5.65 -13.52
C ALA A 230 20.06 -6.61 -14.59
N ALA A 231 18.82 -7.11 -14.43
CA ALA A 231 18.11 -7.90 -15.44
C ALA A 231 17.46 -7.05 -16.55
N GLY A 232 17.51 -5.72 -16.45
CA GLY A 232 16.92 -4.78 -17.40
C GLY A 232 15.43 -4.50 -17.19
N ALA A 233 14.88 -4.85 -16.03
CA ALA A 233 13.48 -4.62 -15.66
C ALA A 233 13.22 -3.13 -15.35
N THR A 234 11.96 -2.72 -15.45
CA THR A 234 11.52 -1.43 -14.90
C THR A 234 11.37 -1.56 -13.40
N THR A 235 12.06 -0.71 -12.64
CA THR A 235 12.03 -0.73 -11.17
C THR A 235 11.23 0.43 -10.59
N ILE A 236 10.41 0.14 -9.59
CA ILE A 236 9.54 1.09 -8.91
C ILE A 236 9.78 0.93 -7.40
N ASP A 237 10.35 1.96 -6.77
CA ASP A 237 10.59 1.95 -5.32
C ASP A 237 9.29 2.18 -4.52
N GLY A 238 9.28 1.71 -3.27
CA GLY A 238 8.11 1.77 -2.40
C GLY A 238 7.70 3.18 -1.98
N ALA A 239 8.56 4.18 -2.16
CA ALA A 239 8.20 5.57 -1.89
C ALA A 239 7.10 6.08 -2.84
N TRP A 240 7.00 5.55 -4.06
CA TRP A 240 5.91 5.88 -4.98
C TRP A 240 4.55 5.39 -4.49
N MET A 241 4.49 4.15 -3.98
CA MET A 241 3.26 3.63 -3.36
C MET A 241 2.89 4.45 -2.11
N LEU A 242 3.87 4.73 -1.24
CA LEU A 242 3.69 5.55 -0.04
C LEU A 242 3.23 6.97 -0.38
N LEU A 243 3.78 7.58 -1.43
CA LEU A 243 3.37 8.91 -1.90
C LEU A 243 1.91 8.89 -2.36
N TYR A 244 1.56 7.99 -3.27
CA TYR A 244 0.26 8.06 -3.92
C TYR A 244 -0.90 7.64 -3.01
N GLN A 245 -0.70 6.73 -2.05
CA GLN A 245 -1.69 6.47 -1.02
C GLN A 245 -1.92 7.69 -0.10
N GLY A 246 -0.84 8.44 0.19
CA GLY A 246 -0.94 9.67 0.98
C GLY A 246 -1.58 10.83 0.21
N VAL A 247 -1.35 10.91 -1.10
CA VAL A 247 -2.05 11.85 -1.99
C VAL A 247 -3.55 11.62 -1.96
N GLU A 248 -3.98 10.37 -2.09
CA GLU A 248 -5.40 10.01 -2.04
C GLU A 248 -6.02 10.31 -0.67
N ALA A 249 -5.33 9.98 0.42
CA ALA A 249 -5.76 10.31 1.78
C ALA A 249 -5.92 11.83 1.98
N PHE A 250 -4.96 12.63 1.49
CA PHE A 250 -5.04 14.09 1.55
C PHE A 250 -6.29 14.61 0.80
N GLU A 251 -6.53 14.12 -0.42
CA GLU A 251 -7.67 14.53 -1.24
C GLU A 251 -9.01 14.14 -0.61
N ILE A 252 -9.10 12.96 0.03
CA ILE A 252 -10.29 12.52 0.79
C ILE A 252 -10.57 13.44 1.99
N TRP A 253 -9.55 13.87 2.71
CA TRP A 253 -9.72 14.65 3.94
C TRP A 253 -10.00 16.13 3.68
N THR A 254 -9.40 16.70 2.64
CA THR A 254 -9.40 18.16 2.43
C THR A 254 -10.31 18.61 1.30
N ASP A 255 -10.78 17.69 0.46
CA ASP A 255 -11.48 17.98 -0.80
C ASP A 255 -10.66 18.91 -1.73
N GLU A 256 -9.35 18.98 -1.53
CA GLU A 256 -8.42 19.75 -2.33
C GLU A 256 -7.46 18.84 -3.11
N ARG A 257 -7.01 19.31 -4.27
CA ARG A 257 -6.02 18.58 -5.05
C ARG A 257 -4.66 18.58 -4.35
N ALA A 258 -4.11 17.40 -4.11
CA ALA A 258 -2.82 17.25 -3.45
C ALA A 258 -1.64 17.84 -4.24
N PRO A 259 -0.73 18.59 -3.60
CA PRO A 259 0.48 19.11 -4.20
C PRO A 259 1.57 18.05 -4.33
N VAL A 260 1.34 17.06 -5.22
CA VAL A 260 2.13 15.82 -5.37
C VAL A 260 3.64 16.06 -5.39
N SER A 261 4.11 17.07 -6.13
CA SER A 261 5.55 17.38 -6.21
C SER A 261 6.14 17.75 -4.86
N ARG A 262 5.41 18.56 -4.07
CA ARG A 262 5.86 18.98 -2.74
C ARG A 262 5.87 17.83 -1.76
N MET A 263 4.85 16.96 -1.82
CA MET A 263 4.78 15.74 -1.02
C MET A 263 5.95 14.81 -1.35
N ASN A 264 6.25 14.60 -2.64
CA ASN A 264 7.36 13.75 -3.08
C ASN A 264 8.73 14.30 -2.67
N GLU A 265 8.94 15.62 -2.83
CA GLU A 265 10.18 16.28 -2.38
C GLU A 265 10.41 16.09 -0.88
N ALA A 266 9.38 16.32 -0.07
CA ALA A 266 9.46 16.17 1.38
C ALA A 266 9.69 14.70 1.79
N LEU A 267 8.98 13.76 1.17
CA LEU A 267 9.16 12.33 1.40
C LEU A 267 10.61 11.90 1.11
N ARG A 268 11.13 12.23 -0.08
CA ARG A 268 12.47 11.80 -0.52
C ARG A 268 13.61 12.52 0.21
N ALA A 269 13.37 13.67 0.81
CA ALA A 269 14.36 14.36 1.64
C ALA A 269 14.64 13.64 2.98
N HIS A 270 13.82 12.65 3.36
CA HIS A 270 13.94 11.87 4.59
C HIS A 270 14.31 10.41 4.35
N LEU A 271 14.56 10.01 3.10
CA LEU A 271 15.06 8.70 2.66
C LEU A 271 16.56 8.75 2.38
#